data_a50cdc2030382b7ce36848666e5a35e5
#
_entry.id   a50cdc2030382b7ce36848666e5a35e5
#
_cell.length_a   1.000
_cell.length_b   1.000
_cell.length_c   1.000
_cell.angle_alpha   90.00
_cell.angle_beta   90.00
_cell.angle_gamma   90.00
#
_symmetry.space_group_name_H-M   'P 1'
#
loop_
_entity.id
_entity.type
_entity.pdbx_description
1 polymer ?
#
loop_
_entity_poly.entity_id
_entity_poly.type
_entity_poly.pdbx_seq_one_letter_code
_entity_poly.pdbx_strand_id
1 'polypeptide(L)'
;MNDDTRRILKTFGVAVTDAEAETEKLVASAGKLSPQSTREELAALLKDGSELCRELNTRWMEVTERVFAIQSRLQSQLAEAAARLQDSQ
;
A
#
# COMPACT_ATOMS: atom_id res chain seq x y z
N MET A 1 5.74 11.87 15.59
CA MET A 1 4.86 10.84 14.98
C MET A 1 4.59 9.78 16.04
N ASN A 2 3.36 9.40 16.26
CA ASN A 2 3.05 8.40 17.28
C ASN A 2 3.38 6.98 16.79
N ASP A 3 3.38 6.02 17.72
CA ASP A 3 3.79 4.65 17.43
C ASP A 3 2.85 3.94 16.44
N ASP A 4 1.55 4.26 16.50
CA ASP A 4 0.56 3.68 15.59
C ASP A 4 0.82 4.11 14.14
N THR A 5 1.10 5.40 13.94
CA THR A 5 1.41 5.94 12.62
C THR A 5 2.67 5.30 12.05
N ARG A 6 3.72 5.18 12.87
CA ARG A 6 4.97 4.53 12.45
C ARG A 6 4.74 3.08 12.05
N ARG A 7 3.91 2.37 12.83
CA ARG A 7 3.60 0.96 12.55
C ARG A 7 2.87 0.80 11.24
N ILE A 8 1.89 1.65 10.97
CA ILE A 8 1.12 1.63 9.72
C ILE A 8 2.05 1.84 8.53
N LEU A 9 2.89 2.86 8.58
CA LEU A 9 3.82 3.18 7.49
C LEU A 9 4.85 2.09 7.28
N LYS A 10 5.37 1.52 8.37
CA LYS A 10 6.34 0.42 8.30
C LYS A 10 5.72 -0.82 7.67
N THR A 11 4.51 -1.18 8.08
CA THR A 11 3.80 -2.33 7.53
C THR A 11 3.55 -2.16 6.04
N PHE A 12 3.15 -0.96 5.62
CA PHE A 12 2.98 -0.65 4.20
C PHE A 12 4.29 -0.74 3.44
N GLY A 13 5.38 -0.21 4.01
CA GLY A 13 6.71 -0.28 3.40
C GLY A 13 7.17 -1.71 3.18
N VAL A 14 6.95 -2.60 4.16
CA VAL A 14 7.26 -4.03 4.02
C VAL A 14 6.42 -4.65 2.90
N ALA A 15 5.13 -4.34 2.84
CA ALA A 15 4.25 -4.86 1.79
C ALA A 15 4.71 -4.41 0.40
N VAL A 16 5.15 -3.17 0.25
CA VAL A 16 5.67 -2.65 -1.02
C VAL A 16 6.97 -3.37 -1.40
N THR A 17 7.88 -3.58 -0.45
CA THR A 17 9.14 -4.27 -0.70
C THR A 17 8.90 -5.72 -1.15
N ASP A 18 7.98 -6.42 -0.48
CA ASP A 18 7.61 -7.79 -0.86
C ASP A 18 7.00 -7.81 -2.25
N ALA A 19 6.15 -6.84 -2.58
CA ALA A 19 5.53 -6.73 -3.90
C ALA A 19 6.56 -6.46 -4.99
N GLU A 20 7.58 -5.65 -4.71
CA GLU A 20 8.67 -5.41 -5.66
C GLU A 20 9.41 -6.70 -5.97
N ALA A 21 9.72 -7.50 -4.94
CA ALA A 21 10.38 -8.79 -5.13
C ALA A 21 9.54 -9.75 -5.96
N GLU A 22 8.23 -9.83 -5.69
CA GLU A 22 7.32 -10.66 -6.47
C GLU A 22 7.20 -10.16 -7.91
N THR A 23 7.17 -8.85 -8.11
CA THR A 23 7.13 -8.24 -9.44
C THR A 23 8.35 -8.63 -10.25
N GLU A 24 9.54 -8.60 -9.65
CA GLU A 24 10.77 -8.99 -10.34
C GLU A 24 10.72 -10.45 -10.78
N LYS A 25 10.19 -11.35 -9.96
CA LYS A 25 10.01 -12.75 -10.32
C LYS A 25 9.05 -12.91 -11.49
N LEU A 26 7.94 -12.18 -11.47
CA LEU A 26 6.95 -12.24 -12.56
C LEU A 26 7.50 -11.68 -13.86
N VAL A 27 8.26 -10.60 -13.80
CA VAL A 27 8.90 -10.00 -14.97
C VAL A 27 9.92 -10.98 -15.55
N ALA A 28 10.73 -11.63 -14.70
CA ALA A 28 11.69 -12.63 -15.15
C ALA A 28 10.99 -13.82 -15.81
N SER A 29 9.87 -14.28 -15.25
CA SER A 29 9.07 -15.37 -15.82
C SER A 29 8.48 -14.98 -17.19
N ALA A 30 7.99 -13.75 -17.30
CA ALA A 30 7.46 -13.22 -18.56
C ALA A 30 8.54 -13.17 -19.64
N GLY A 31 9.76 -12.79 -19.26
CA GLY A 31 10.89 -12.75 -20.18
C GLY A 31 11.32 -14.11 -20.70
N LYS A 32 10.93 -15.19 -20.01
CA LYS A 32 11.24 -16.57 -20.44
C LYS A 32 10.17 -17.14 -21.35
N LEU A 33 9.03 -16.48 -21.51
CA LEU A 33 7.99 -16.95 -22.42
C LEU A 33 8.50 -16.90 -23.88
N SER A 34 8.14 -17.92 -24.62
CA SER A 34 8.54 -18.07 -26.02
C SER A 34 7.37 -18.62 -26.82
N PRO A 35 7.47 -18.69 -28.16
CA PRO A 35 6.42 -19.31 -28.96
C PRO A 35 6.12 -20.77 -28.59
N GLN A 36 7.04 -21.45 -27.90
CA GLN A 36 6.84 -22.81 -27.43
C GLN A 36 6.18 -22.88 -26.05
N SER A 37 5.99 -21.75 -25.36
CA SER A 37 5.34 -21.72 -24.06
C SER A 37 3.86 -22.11 -24.20
N THR A 38 3.34 -22.78 -23.15
CA THR A 38 1.97 -23.27 -23.17
C THR A 38 1.00 -22.16 -22.76
N ARG A 39 -0.27 -22.37 -23.09
CA ARG A 39 -1.34 -21.46 -22.63
C ARG A 39 -1.45 -21.46 -21.10
N GLU A 40 -1.19 -22.63 -20.49
CA GLU A 40 -1.22 -22.77 -19.04
C GLU A 40 -0.15 -21.94 -18.37
N GLU A 41 1.05 -21.86 -18.94
CA GLU A 41 2.14 -21.04 -18.41
C GLU A 41 1.76 -19.55 -18.47
N LEU A 42 1.21 -19.10 -19.59
CA LEU A 42 0.76 -17.72 -19.74
C LEU A 42 -0.39 -17.42 -18.80
N ALA A 43 -1.38 -18.32 -18.71
CA ALA A 43 -2.54 -18.13 -17.84
C ALA A 43 -2.13 -18.03 -16.38
N ALA A 44 -1.19 -18.88 -15.92
CA ALA A 44 -0.67 -18.83 -14.56
C ALA A 44 0.01 -17.49 -14.27
N LEU A 45 0.81 -17.00 -15.21
CA LEU A 45 1.51 -15.73 -15.05
C LEU A 45 0.53 -14.56 -14.99
N LEU A 46 -0.49 -14.56 -15.84
CA LEU A 46 -1.53 -13.51 -15.83
C LEU A 46 -2.32 -13.53 -14.52
N LYS A 47 -2.64 -14.72 -14.03
CA LYS A 47 -3.35 -14.88 -12.75
C LYS A 47 -2.52 -14.31 -11.60
N ASP A 48 -1.26 -14.70 -11.50
CA ASP A 48 -0.37 -14.26 -10.44
C ASP A 48 -0.17 -12.74 -10.48
N GLY A 49 -0.01 -12.18 -11.66
CA GLY A 49 0.11 -10.73 -11.83
C GLY A 49 -1.16 -9.99 -11.40
N SER A 50 -2.33 -10.51 -11.75
CA SER A 50 -3.62 -9.93 -11.37
C SER A 50 -3.84 -9.98 -9.87
N GLU A 51 -3.49 -11.10 -9.23
CA GLU A 51 -3.59 -11.24 -7.78
C GLU A 51 -2.68 -10.26 -7.06
N LEU A 52 -1.45 -10.10 -7.55
CA LEU A 52 -0.50 -9.14 -6.96
C LEU A 52 -1.04 -7.71 -7.05
N CYS A 53 -1.56 -7.31 -8.21
CA CYS A 53 -2.13 -5.97 -8.38
C CYS A 53 -3.33 -5.76 -7.45
N ARG A 54 -4.20 -6.75 -7.32
CA ARG A 54 -5.36 -6.67 -6.43
C ARG A 54 -4.93 -6.50 -4.98
N GLU A 55 -3.95 -7.27 -4.54
CA GLU A 55 -3.45 -7.20 -3.17
C GLU A 55 -2.81 -5.84 -2.89
N LEU A 56 -2.03 -5.31 -3.82
CA LEU A 56 -1.44 -3.98 -3.69
C LEU A 56 -2.51 -2.90 -3.57
N ASN A 57 -3.55 -2.96 -4.40
CA ASN A 57 -4.65 -2.01 -4.34
C ASN A 57 -5.38 -2.06 -3.00
N THR A 58 -5.66 -3.27 -2.51
CA THR A 58 -6.32 -3.45 -1.22
C THR A 58 -5.49 -2.84 -0.09
N ARG A 59 -4.20 -3.12 -0.06
CA ARG A 59 -3.31 -2.59 0.96
C ARG A 59 -3.18 -1.07 0.87
N TRP A 60 -3.10 -0.54 -0.32
CA TRP A 60 -3.04 0.90 -0.55
C TRP A 60 -4.29 1.59 -0.01
N MET A 61 -5.47 1.03 -0.28
CA MET A 61 -6.73 1.58 0.22
C MET A 61 -6.79 1.56 1.74
N GLU A 62 -6.37 0.46 2.36
CA GLU A 62 -6.34 0.35 3.83
C GLU A 62 -5.44 1.41 4.46
N VAL A 63 -4.24 1.58 3.92
CA VAL A 63 -3.29 2.58 4.42
C VAL A 63 -3.81 3.98 4.22
N THR A 64 -4.39 4.26 3.06
CA THR A 64 -4.94 5.57 2.73
C THR A 64 -6.06 5.95 3.71
N GLU A 65 -6.95 5.02 4.00
CA GLU A 65 -8.05 5.26 4.96
C GLU A 65 -7.51 5.55 6.36
N ARG A 66 -6.52 4.80 6.82
CA ARG A 66 -5.91 5.01 8.13
C ARG A 66 -5.15 6.31 8.23
N VAL A 67 -4.39 6.65 7.20
CA VAL A 67 -3.67 7.93 7.15
C VAL A 67 -4.64 9.10 7.15
N PHE A 68 -5.72 8.99 6.37
CA PHE A 68 -6.76 10.03 6.33
C PHE A 68 -7.41 10.22 7.71
N ALA A 69 -7.72 9.14 8.41
CA ALA A 69 -8.29 9.21 9.75
C ALA A 69 -7.35 9.90 10.73
N ILE A 70 -6.06 9.61 10.66
CA ILE A 70 -5.04 10.24 11.50
C ILE A 70 -4.96 11.74 11.21
N GLN A 71 -4.93 12.11 9.94
CA GLN A 71 -4.88 13.52 9.54
C GLN A 71 -6.12 14.29 10.01
N SER A 72 -7.29 13.71 9.83
CA SER A 72 -8.54 14.34 10.25
C SER A 72 -8.58 14.57 11.76
N ARG A 73 -8.13 13.57 12.52
CA ARG A 73 -8.08 13.68 13.99
C ARG A 73 -7.10 14.77 14.43
N LEU A 74 -5.93 14.79 13.81
CA LEU A 74 -4.92 15.78 14.14
C LEU A 74 -5.41 17.19 13.82
N GLN A 75 -6.01 17.40 12.66
CA GLN A 75 -6.54 18.69 12.25
C GLN A 75 -7.62 19.18 13.22
N SER A 76 -8.52 18.29 13.67
CA SER A 76 -9.55 18.63 14.64
C SER A 76 -8.94 19.06 15.97
N GLN A 77 -7.94 18.35 16.45
CA GLN A 77 -7.28 18.66 17.72
C GLN A 77 -6.52 19.99 17.65
N LEU A 78 -5.87 20.26 16.53
CA LEU A 78 -5.16 21.51 16.31
C LEU A 78 -6.14 22.69 16.27
N ALA A 79 -7.29 22.54 15.63
CA ALA A 79 -8.32 23.56 15.59
C ALA A 79 -8.87 23.86 16.98
N GLU A 80 -9.12 22.83 17.79
CA GLU A 80 -9.57 22.99 19.16
C GLU A 80 -8.52 23.70 20.02
N ALA A 81 -7.26 23.35 19.88
CA ALA A 81 -6.16 23.98 20.61
C ALA A 81 -6.04 25.47 20.24
N ALA A 82 -6.16 25.80 18.96
CA ALA A 82 -6.13 27.17 18.49
C ALA A 82 -7.28 27.98 19.07
N ALA A 83 -8.50 27.42 19.10
CA ALA A 83 -9.67 28.07 19.67
C ALA A 83 -9.48 28.36 21.18
N ARG A 84 -8.93 27.40 21.93
CA ARG A 84 -8.66 27.58 23.36
C ARG A 84 -7.63 28.68 23.61
N LEU A 85 -6.60 28.77 22.76
CA LEU A 85 -5.62 29.85 22.91
C LEU A 85 -6.23 31.23 22.63
N GLN A 86 -7.11 31.34 21.64
CA GLN A 86 -7.81 32.58 21.34
C GLN A 86 -8.72 32.99 22.49
N ASP A 87 -9.44 32.07 23.09
CA ASP A 87 -10.33 32.33 24.21
C ASP A 87 -9.56 32.76 25.47
N SER A 88 -8.32 32.35 25.63
CA SER A 88 -7.47 32.71 26.77
C SER A 88 -6.89 34.11 26.66
N GLN A 89 -6.93 34.72 25.51
CA GLN A 89 -6.45 36.08 25.30
C GLN A 89 -7.55 37.10 25.44
#